data_6462ca7646a6f25ef448289d05fe0b5e
#
_entry.id   6462ca7646a6f25ef448289d05fe0b5e
#
_cell.length_a   1.000
_cell.length_b   1.000
_cell.length_c   1.000
_cell.angle_alpha   90.00
_cell.angle_beta   90.00
_cell.angle_gamma   90.00
#
_symmetry.space_group_name_H-M   'P 1'
#
loop_
_entity.id
_entity.type
_entity.pdbx_description
1 polymer ?
#
loop_
_entity_poly.entity_id
_entity_poly.type
_entity_poly.pdbx_seq_one_letter_code
_entity_poly.pdbx_strand_id
1 'polypeptide(L)'
;MLDTESIPKHVAIIMDGNGRWARQNKLSILRGHNAGMLRVKEVVKESDRLGVKYLTVYAFSTENFKRSSEEVSGIFSLVCKFVDSELDEIFENNVKVGVLGDIDKIPENAAVSLKRAIDRTANNDGLVFNVAINYGGRAEI
;
A
#
# COMPACT_ATOMS: atom_id res chain seq x y z
N MET A 1 -7.78 -21.99 -15.66
CA MET A 1 -8.61 -20.80 -15.90
C MET A 1 -9.27 -20.35 -14.61
N LEU A 2 -9.26 -19.06 -14.32
CA LEU A 2 -9.91 -18.55 -13.11
C LEU A 2 -11.43 -18.58 -13.27
N ASP A 3 -12.10 -19.03 -12.21
CA ASP A 3 -13.56 -18.97 -12.14
C ASP A 3 -13.96 -17.55 -11.69
N THR A 4 -14.48 -16.75 -12.62
CA THR A 4 -14.86 -15.35 -12.36
C THR A 4 -16.03 -15.22 -11.40
N GLU A 5 -16.82 -16.26 -11.20
CA GLU A 5 -17.91 -16.25 -10.22
C GLU A 5 -17.42 -16.51 -8.80
N SER A 6 -16.22 -17.08 -8.66
CA SER A 6 -15.60 -17.40 -7.37
C SER A 6 -14.50 -16.46 -6.97
N ILE A 7 -14.36 -15.29 -7.61
CA ILE A 7 -13.37 -14.28 -7.24
C ILE A 7 -13.73 -13.69 -5.86
N PRO A 8 -12.77 -13.66 -4.93
CA PRO A 8 -13.02 -13.05 -3.62
C PRO A 8 -13.39 -11.58 -3.73
N LYS A 9 -14.24 -11.10 -2.84
CA LYS A 9 -14.58 -9.67 -2.78
C LYS A 9 -13.45 -8.85 -2.18
N HIS A 10 -12.69 -9.41 -1.26
CA HIS A 10 -11.60 -8.73 -0.57
C HIS A 10 -10.35 -9.60 -0.59
N VAL A 11 -9.27 -9.04 -1.09
CA VAL A 11 -7.94 -9.67 -1.07
C VAL A 11 -7.02 -8.79 -0.22
N ALA A 12 -6.30 -9.40 0.70
CA ALA A 12 -5.31 -8.71 1.53
C ALA A 12 -3.93 -9.32 1.28
N ILE A 13 -2.93 -8.47 1.12
CA ILE A 13 -1.57 -8.89 0.79
C ILE A 13 -0.60 -8.30 1.80
N ILE A 14 0.23 -9.16 2.39
CA ILE A 14 1.34 -8.73 3.22
C ILE A 14 2.57 -8.60 2.33
N MET A 15 3.14 -7.41 2.30
CA MET A 15 4.37 -7.16 1.54
C MET A 15 5.57 -7.63 2.37
N ASP A 16 6.15 -8.76 1.99
CA ASP A 16 7.25 -9.37 2.73
C ASP A 16 8.34 -9.85 1.78
N GLY A 17 9.55 -9.93 2.30
CA GLY A 17 10.69 -10.48 1.57
C GLY A 17 11.45 -9.47 0.73
N ASN A 18 11.05 -8.22 0.68
CA ASN A 18 11.69 -7.19 -0.15
C ASN A 18 13.15 -6.94 0.28
N GLY A 19 13.43 -6.97 1.58
CA GLY A 19 14.80 -6.84 2.07
C GLY A 19 15.68 -8.02 1.70
N ARG A 20 15.15 -9.22 1.81
CA ARG A 20 15.87 -10.45 1.40
C ARG A 20 16.15 -10.44 -0.10
N TRP A 21 15.18 -10.06 -0.91
CA TRP A 21 15.35 -9.94 -2.35
C TRP A 21 16.46 -8.93 -2.69
N ALA A 22 16.45 -7.77 -2.02
CA ALA A 22 17.48 -6.75 -2.23
C ALA A 22 18.87 -7.27 -1.93
N ARG A 23 19.05 -7.99 -0.81
CA ARG A 23 20.33 -8.59 -0.44
C ARG A 23 20.81 -9.59 -1.49
N GLN A 24 19.91 -10.45 -1.98
CA GLN A 24 20.24 -11.44 -3.01
C GLN A 24 20.67 -10.77 -4.32
N ASN A 25 20.17 -9.58 -4.61
CA ASN A 25 20.50 -8.84 -5.81
C ASN A 25 21.54 -7.74 -5.58
N LYS A 26 22.20 -7.75 -4.41
CA LYS A 26 23.25 -6.78 -4.02
C LYS A 26 22.75 -5.33 -4.07
N LEU A 27 21.49 -5.11 -3.71
CA LEU A 27 20.88 -3.80 -3.65
C LEU A 27 20.65 -3.38 -2.20
N SER A 28 20.45 -2.08 -1.97
CA SER A 28 20.06 -1.59 -0.65
C SER A 28 18.67 -2.07 -0.26
N ILE A 29 18.39 -2.15 1.04
CA ILE A 29 17.08 -2.54 1.54
C ILE A 29 16.00 -1.60 1.01
N LEU A 30 16.28 -0.30 0.93
CA LEU A 30 15.33 0.69 0.40
C LEU A 30 14.99 0.45 -1.07
N ARG A 31 15.95 0.00 -1.87
CA ARG A 31 15.67 -0.38 -3.26
C ARG A 31 14.77 -1.60 -3.34
N GLY A 32 14.91 -2.53 -2.38
CA GLY A 32 14.00 -3.68 -2.27
C GLY A 32 12.58 -3.23 -1.98
N HIS A 33 12.40 -2.35 -1.01
CA HIS A 33 11.08 -1.80 -0.68
C HIS A 33 10.49 -1.04 -1.88
N ASN A 34 11.30 -0.26 -2.59
CA ASN A 34 10.86 0.45 -3.79
C ASN A 34 10.40 -0.52 -4.88
N ALA A 35 11.13 -1.60 -5.12
CA ALA A 35 10.73 -2.62 -6.08
C ALA A 35 9.38 -3.25 -5.70
N GLY A 36 9.18 -3.52 -4.42
CA GLY A 36 7.91 -4.01 -3.91
C GLY A 36 6.76 -3.03 -4.16
N MET A 37 7.00 -1.75 -3.90
CA MET A 37 5.99 -0.70 -4.15
C MET A 37 5.60 -0.63 -5.62
N LEU A 38 6.54 -0.78 -6.53
CA LEU A 38 6.24 -0.79 -7.97
C LEU A 38 5.35 -1.98 -8.37
N ARG A 39 5.46 -3.10 -7.68
CA ARG A 39 4.58 -4.26 -7.92
C ARG A 39 3.14 -4.00 -7.44
N VAL A 40 2.95 -3.15 -6.44
CA VAL A 40 1.61 -2.79 -5.96
C VAL A 40 0.74 -2.25 -7.09
N LYS A 41 1.30 -1.41 -7.95
CA LYS A 41 0.60 -0.87 -9.11
C LYS A 41 0.02 -1.98 -10.01
N GLU A 42 0.83 -2.99 -10.30
CA GLU A 42 0.41 -4.14 -11.12
C GLU A 42 -0.70 -4.94 -10.42
N VAL A 43 -0.56 -5.14 -9.11
CA VAL A 43 -1.54 -5.87 -8.31
C VAL A 43 -2.88 -5.12 -8.27
N VAL A 44 -2.85 -3.81 -8.13
CA VAL A 44 -4.06 -2.98 -8.15
C VAL A 44 -4.79 -3.15 -9.49
N LYS A 45 -4.06 -3.02 -10.60
CA LYS A 45 -4.62 -3.17 -11.94
C LYS A 45 -5.23 -4.54 -12.17
N GLU A 46 -4.53 -5.59 -11.77
CA GLU A 46 -5.00 -6.96 -11.94
C GLU A 46 -6.21 -7.25 -11.05
N SER A 47 -6.21 -6.76 -9.82
CA SER A 47 -7.35 -6.91 -8.91
C SER A 47 -8.60 -6.25 -9.48
N ASP A 48 -8.45 -5.05 -10.03
CA ASP A 48 -9.56 -4.34 -10.67
C ASP A 48 -10.08 -5.12 -11.89
N ARG A 49 -9.17 -5.61 -12.73
CA ARG A 49 -9.52 -6.40 -13.92
C ARG A 49 -10.30 -7.66 -13.56
N LEU A 50 -9.93 -8.32 -12.45
CA LEU A 50 -10.57 -9.56 -12.00
C LEU A 50 -11.90 -9.33 -11.29
N GLY A 51 -12.25 -8.10 -10.97
CA GLY A 51 -13.50 -7.79 -10.28
C GLY A 51 -13.43 -7.84 -8.76
N VAL A 52 -12.23 -7.84 -8.18
CA VAL A 52 -12.04 -7.70 -6.74
C VAL A 52 -12.57 -6.32 -6.32
N LYS A 53 -13.35 -6.26 -5.24
CA LYS A 53 -13.94 -5.00 -4.77
C LYS A 53 -13.04 -4.26 -3.80
N TYR A 54 -12.31 -4.99 -2.96
CA TYR A 54 -11.45 -4.43 -1.92
C TYR A 54 -10.09 -5.10 -2.00
N LEU A 55 -9.05 -4.30 -2.14
CA LEU A 55 -7.66 -4.76 -2.06
C LEU A 55 -6.99 -4.05 -0.89
N THR A 56 -6.46 -4.80 0.06
CA THR A 56 -5.71 -4.24 1.18
C THR A 56 -4.27 -4.68 1.09
N VAL A 57 -3.35 -3.72 1.15
CA VAL A 57 -1.92 -3.98 1.15
C VAL A 57 -1.35 -3.56 2.49
N TYR A 58 -0.67 -4.47 3.15
CA TYR A 58 -0.05 -4.24 4.45
C TYR A 58 1.33 -3.65 4.23
N ALA A 59 1.44 -2.34 4.34
CA ALA A 59 2.68 -1.63 4.02
C ALA A 59 3.60 -1.48 5.23
N PHE A 60 3.04 -1.24 6.42
CA PHE A 60 3.83 -0.97 7.61
C PHE A 60 3.02 -1.30 8.87
N SER A 61 3.56 -2.16 9.73
CA SER A 61 2.91 -2.55 10.99
C SER A 61 3.50 -1.82 12.18
N THR A 62 2.79 -1.88 13.31
CA THR A 62 3.31 -1.32 14.57
C THR A 62 4.61 -1.99 15.00
N GLU A 63 4.80 -3.27 14.69
CA GLU A 63 6.04 -3.99 14.98
C GLU A 63 7.22 -3.48 14.15
N ASN A 64 6.96 -2.91 12.98
CA ASN A 64 8.02 -2.40 12.10
C ASN A 64 8.74 -1.17 12.68
N PHE A 65 8.15 -0.51 13.68
CA PHE A 65 8.83 0.58 14.38
C PHE A 65 10.08 0.12 15.16
N LYS A 66 10.27 -1.19 15.33
CA LYS A 66 11.49 -1.76 15.92
C LYS A 66 12.66 -1.78 14.93
N ARG A 67 12.43 -1.53 13.64
CA ARG A 67 13.49 -1.43 12.64
C ARG A 67 14.27 -0.14 12.85
N SER A 68 15.43 -0.02 12.16
CA SER A 68 16.22 1.21 12.26
C SER A 68 15.40 2.42 11.84
N SER A 69 15.67 3.57 12.46
CA SER A 69 14.96 4.82 12.11
C SER A 69 15.19 5.22 10.66
N GLU A 70 16.37 4.90 10.10
CA GLU A 70 16.68 5.15 8.69
C GLU A 70 15.79 4.34 7.77
N GLU A 71 15.60 3.05 8.05
CA GLU A 71 14.72 2.19 7.25
C GLU A 71 13.26 2.64 7.35
N VAL A 72 12.78 2.97 8.55
CA VAL A 72 11.43 3.46 8.78
C VAL A 72 11.19 4.75 7.99
N SER A 73 12.10 5.72 8.11
CA SER A 73 12.00 6.98 7.38
C SER A 73 12.02 6.77 5.87
N GLY A 74 12.86 5.87 5.38
CA GLY A 74 12.94 5.52 3.96
C GLY A 74 11.66 4.90 3.43
N ILE A 75 11.03 4.01 4.20
CA ILE A 75 9.76 3.39 3.81
C ILE A 75 8.67 4.46 3.68
N PHE A 76 8.56 5.37 4.64
CA PHE A 76 7.55 6.43 4.55
C PHE A 76 7.80 7.37 3.38
N SER A 77 9.07 7.68 3.06
CA SER A 77 9.41 8.47 1.87
C SER A 77 8.97 7.76 0.58
N LEU A 78 9.15 6.45 0.51
CA LEU A 78 8.69 5.66 -0.64
C LEU A 78 7.17 5.68 -0.76
N VAL A 79 6.46 5.58 0.36
CA VAL A 79 4.98 5.67 0.36
C VAL A 79 4.54 7.01 -0.21
N CYS A 80 5.14 8.12 0.24
CA CYS A 80 4.83 9.44 -0.28
C CYS A 80 5.06 9.53 -1.78
N LYS A 81 6.23 9.10 -2.25
CA LYS A 81 6.57 9.12 -3.67
C LYS A 81 5.60 8.30 -4.50
N PHE A 82 5.28 7.09 -4.03
CA PHE A 82 4.36 6.21 -4.74
C PHE A 82 2.98 6.86 -4.86
N VAL A 83 2.43 7.31 -3.73
CA VAL A 83 1.10 7.93 -3.71
C VAL A 83 1.06 9.15 -4.60
N ASP A 84 2.03 10.06 -4.47
CA ASP A 84 2.04 11.31 -5.24
C ASP A 84 2.22 11.06 -6.74
N SER A 85 3.05 10.09 -7.13
CA SER A 85 3.31 9.79 -8.54
C SER A 85 2.16 9.04 -9.20
N GLU A 86 1.41 8.23 -8.45
CA GLU A 86 0.35 7.37 -9.01
C GLU A 86 -1.05 7.93 -8.81
N LEU A 87 -1.20 9.04 -8.09
CA LEU A 87 -2.52 9.55 -7.70
C LEU A 87 -3.41 9.87 -8.90
N ASP A 88 -2.85 10.48 -9.96
CA ASP A 88 -3.64 10.81 -11.16
C ASP A 88 -4.19 9.55 -11.82
N GLU A 89 -3.37 8.54 -11.98
CA GLU A 89 -3.79 7.27 -12.58
C GLU A 89 -4.81 6.54 -11.71
N ILE A 90 -4.59 6.53 -10.39
CA ILE A 90 -5.53 5.94 -9.42
C ILE A 90 -6.89 6.64 -9.53
N PHE A 91 -6.89 7.97 -9.58
CA PHE A 91 -8.11 8.76 -9.72
C PHE A 91 -8.83 8.45 -11.04
N GLU A 92 -8.09 8.44 -12.16
CA GLU A 92 -8.65 8.21 -13.49
C GLU A 92 -9.23 6.80 -13.65
N ASN A 93 -8.65 5.83 -12.97
CA ASN A 93 -9.13 4.43 -13.01
C ASN A 93 -10.28 4.16 -12.02
N ASN A 94 -10.84 5.20 -11.42
CA ASN A 94 -11.99 5.10 -10.51
C ASN A 94 -11.68 4.29 -9.23
N VAL A 95 -10.42 4.26 -8.82
CA VAL A 95 -10.00 3.59 -7.59
C VAL A 95 -10.19 4.53 -6.41
N LYS A 96 -10.76 4.02 -5.34
CA LYS A 96 -10.92 4.76 -4.09
C LYS A 96 -9.85 4.35 -3.10
N VAL A 97 -9.10 5.31 -2.57
CA VAL A 97 -8.04 5.05 -1.60
C VAL A 97 -8.60 5.11 -0.18
N GLY A 98 -8.23 4.12 0.62
CA GLY A 98 -8.52 4.10 2.05
C GLY A 98 -7.26 3.78 2.85
N VAL A 99 -7.28 4.05 4.13
CA VAL A 99 -6.18 3.73 5.04
C VAL A 99 -6.73 3.00 6.25
N LEU A 100 -6.06 1.91 6.60
CA LEU A 100 -6.31 1.18 7.84
C LEU A 100 -5.14 1.42 8.78
N GLY A 101 -5.42 1.75 10.03
CA GLY A 101 -4.41 2.01 11.05
C GLY A 101 -4.39 3.46 11.50
N ASP A 102 -3.41 3.80 12.35
CA ASP A 102 -3.33 5.10 12.98
C ASP A 102 -2.46 6.05 12.16
N ILE A 103 -3.10 6.82 11.29
CA ILE A 103 -2.45 7.78 10.39
C ILE A 103 -1.85 8.96 11.16
N ASP A 104 -2.34 9.24 12.38
CA ASP A 104 -1.85 10.38 13.16
C ASP A 104 -0.48 10.10 13.79
N LYS A 105 -0.06 8.84 13.82
CA LYS A 105 1.23 8.43 14.40
C LYS A 105 2.32 8.19 13.37
N ILE A 106 2.09 8.53 12.10
CA ILE A 106 3.09 8.42 11.05
C ILE A 106 3.67 9.80 10.75
N PRO A 107 4.82 9.89 10.04
CA PRO A 107 5.38 11.20 9.66
C PRO A 107 4.36 12.07 8.93
N GLU A 108 4.38 13.36 9.20
CA GLU A 108 3.39 14.30 8.67
C GLU A 108 3.34 14.32 7.15
N ASN A 109 4.48 14.26 6.47
CA ASN A 109 4.52 14.26 5.01
C ASN A 109 3.80 13.03 4.42
N ALA A 110 3.94 11.86 5.04
CA ALA A 110 3.23 10.66 4.62
C ALA A 110 1.72 10.80 4.89
N ALA A 111 1.36 11.33 6.06
CA ALA A 111 -0.04 11.56 6.40
C ALA A 111 -0.71 12.53 5.42
N VAL A 112 -0.02 13.60 5.04
CA VAL A 112 -0.52 14.59 4.07
C VAL A 112 -0.75 13.94 2.71
N SER A 113 0.21 13.16 2.20
CA SER A 113 0.07 12.47 0.92
C SER A 113 -1.11 11.51 0.92
N LEU A 114 -1.27 10.72 1.98
CA LEU A 114 -2.37 9.76 2.09
C LEU A 114 -3.72 10.46 2.21
N LYS A 115 -3.83 11.51 3.00
CA LYS A 115 -5.06 12.29 3.14
C LYS A 115 -5.47 12.92 1.81
N ARG A 116 -4.50 13.45 1.06
CA ARG A 116 -4.75 14.01 -0.29
C ARG A 116 -5.32 12.94 -1.22
N ALA A 117 -4.75 11.73 -1.20
CA ALA A 117 -5.23 10.64 -2.02
C ALA A 117 -6.64 10.20 -1.63
N ILE A 118 -6.92 10.11 -0.33
CA ILE A 118 -8.25 9.78 0.18
C ILE A 118 -9.28 10.81 -0.29
N ASP A 119 -8.97 12.09 -0.10
CA ASP A 119 -9.88 13.18 -0.44
C ASP A 119 -10.16 13.24 -1.94
N ARG A 120 -9.10 13.12 -2.76
CA ARG A 120 -9.24 13.19 -4.21
C ARG A 120 -10.06 12.05 -4.79
N THR A 121 -9.96 10.86 -4.20
CA THR A 121 -10.64 9.66 -4.67
C THR A 121 -11.94 9.35 -3.93
N ALA A 122 -12.37 10.23 -3.03
CA ALA A 122 -13.52 9.99 -2.15
C ALA A 122 -14.82 9.67 -2.88
N ASN A 123 -15.01 10.23 -4.07
CA ASN A 123 -16.21 10.01 -4.87
C ASN A 123 -16.09 8.89 -5.89
N ASN A 124 -14.92 8.24 -5.97
CA ASN A 124 -14.75 7.07 -6.83
C ASN A 124 -15.50 5.87 -6.24
N ASP A 125 -16.01 5.03 -7.11
CA ASP A 125 -16.86 3.89 -6.71
C ASP A 125 -16.39 2.55 -7.28
N GLY A 126 -15.20 2.50 -7.84
CA GLY A 126 -14.59 1.26 -8.33
C GLY A 126 -13.89 0.49 -7.21
N LEU A 127 -12.73 -0.09 -7.53
CA LEU A 127 -11.93 -0.82 -6.54
C LEU A 127 -11.59 0.08 -5.34
N VAL A 128 -11.78 -0.44 -4.14
CA VAL A 128 -11.29 0.22 -2.91
C VAL A 128 -9.91 -0.34 -2.60
N PHE A 129 -8.90 0.53 -2.67
CA PHE A 129 -7.52 0.18 -2.37
C PHE A 129 -7.18 0.72 -0.99
N ASN A 130 -7.03 -0.18 -0.02
CA ASN A 130 -6.68 0.16 1.36
C ASN A 130 -5.20 -0.06 1.61
N VAL A 131 -4.56 0.95 2.18
CA VAL A 131 -3.18 0.84 2.65
C VAL A 131 -3.22 0.65 4.15
N ALA A 132 -2.79 -0.51 4.63
CA ALA A 132 -2.67 -0.77 6.06
C ALA A 132 -1.30 -0.27 6.51
N ILE A 133 -1.29 0.79 7.30
CA ILE A 133 -0.08 1.46 7.75
C ILE A 133 -0.23 1.78 9.24
N ASN A 134 0.83 1.53 10.00
CA ASN A 134 0.79 1.62 11.46
C ASN A 134 -0.42 0.86 12.03
N TYR A 135 -0.65 -0.32 11.48
CA TYR A 135 -1.79 -1.18 11.79
C TYR A 135 -1.30 -2.47 12.44
N GLY A 136 -1.98 -2.91 13.46
CA GLY A 136 -1.76 -4.23 14.06
C GLY A 136 -3.09 -4.85 14.43
N GLY A 137 -3.31 -6.11 14.03
CA GLY A 137 -4.56 -6.81 14.27
C GLY A 137 -4.93 -6.89 15.75
N ARG A 138 -3.95 -7.09 16.62
CA ARG A 138 -4.17 -7.13 18.07
C ARG A 138 -4.61 -5.77 18.62
N ALA A 139 -4.00 -4.69 18.12
CA ALA A 139 -4.36 -3.34 18.53
C ALA A 139 -5.78 -2.99 18.09
N GLU A 140 -6.22 -3.49 16.95
CA GLU A 140 -7.57 -3.26 16.44
C GLU A 140 -8.63 -3.97 17.29
N ILE A 141 -8.35 -5.20 17.71
CA ILE A 141 -9.25 -5.98 18.53
C ILE A 141 -9.34 -5.37 19.94
#